data_0c42b619a54278757c2a1c04c652b7ff
#
_entry.id   0c42b619a54278757c2a1c04c652b7ff
#
_cell.length_a   1.000
_cell.length_b   1.000
_cell.length_c   1.000
_cell.angle_alpha   90.00
_cell.angle_beta   90.00
_cell.angle_gamma   90.00
#
_symmetry.space_group_name_H-M   'P 1'
#
loop_
_entity.id
_entity.type
_entity.pdbx_description
1 polymer ?
#
loop_
_entity_poly.entity_id
_entity_poly.type
_entity_poly.pdbx_seq_one_letter_code
_entity_poly.pdbx_strand_id
1 'polypeptide(L)'
;MAGINLRRTLFGGNDIAIDLGTANTLIYVKGAGVVVDEPTLLAIQKSDRSIFTYGEEAKKLVGRVPDSIELVKPLRDGVISEIEYAEELVKTLLSKAIGRSYSRPRIIICVPNGVTSVEQRSIETAAHATGASEVFTIEEPMAAAIGANLQIFEPFGNMVIDIGGGTTEIAVISMGDVVNANSVRVGGEDMTDKLIEWLRSEHAMLVDEGIAESLKHAVGSAYQYDKEPQVTVTGRDIVKGVPKQVLLEASDVRNALEPVVSEIIEAVRISLSQTPPALVSDIDKYGAWLTGGGSMLKQLDRKIAEELGIPINMTEDPLSTCLLYTSDAADE
;
A
#
# COMPACT_ATOMS: atom_id res chain seq x y z
N MET A 1 19.93 17.33 31.30
CA MET A 1 19.45 18.50 30.51
C MET A 1 20.02 18.34 29.11
N ALA A 2 19.24 17.75 28.22
CA ALA A 2 19.64 17.58 26.83
C ALA A 2 19.38 18.90 26.09
N GLY A 3 20.49 19.55 25.66
CA GLY A 3 20.44 20.77 24.87
C GLY A 3 19.81 20.45 23.51
N ILE A 4 18.57 20.82 23.34
CA ILE A 4 17.91 20.85 22.03
C ILE A 4 18.75 21.78 21.15
N ASN A 5 19.27 21.25 20.07
CA ASN A 5 20.18 21.96 19.17
C ASN A 5 19.36 22.99 18.36
N LEU A 6 19.15 24.17 18.97
CA LEU A 6 18.31 25.27 18.48
C LEU A 6 18.68 25.74 17.05
N ARG A 7 19.90 25.45 16.59
CA ARG A 7 20.33 25.76 15.22
C ARG A 7 19.73 24.88 14.16
N ARG A 8 19.42 23.59 14.48
CA ARG A 8 18.72 22.67 13.55
C ARG A 8 17.25 23.03 13.37
N THR A 9 16.62 23.62 14.39
CA THR A 9 15.20 24.03 14.37
C THR A 9 14.95 25.36 13.64
N LEU A 10 15.99 26.19 13.41
CA LEU A 10 15.85 27.51 12.81
C LEU A 10 16.24 27.57 11.32
N PHE A 11 16.96 26.59 10.77
CA PHE A 11 17.47 26.61 9.40
C PHE A 11 17.48 25.25 8.69
N GLY A 12 17.03 24.16 9.33
CA GLY A 12 16.88 22.86 8.71
C GLY A 12 15.40 22.57 8.49
N GLY A 13 14.97 22.50 7.24
CA GLY A 13 13.64 21.97 6.89
C GLY A 13 13.52 20.53 7.40
N ASN A 14 12.35 20.15 7.93
CA ASN A 14 12.07 18.75 8.22
C ASN A 14 11.99 17.99 6.89
N ASP A 15 12.69 16.86 6.80
CA ASP A 15 12.53 15.97 5.66
C ASP A 15 11.22 15.20 5.84
N ILE A 16 10.44 15.13 4.75
CA ILE A 16 9.12 14.50 4.73
C ILE A 16 9.12 13.42 3.65
N ALA A 17 8.66 12.23 3.98
CA ALA A 17 8.33 11.20 3.01
C ALA A 17 6.83 11.04 2.90
N ILE A 18 6.36 10.81 1.68
CA ILE A 18 4.96 10.49 1.38
C ILE A 18 4.95 9.15 0.65
N ASP A 19 4.15 8.23 1.15
CA ASP A 19 3.72 7.06 0.42
C ASP A 19 2.29 7.32 -0.06
N LEU A 20 2.14 7.51 -1.36
CA LEU A 20 0.85 7.83 -1.99
C LEU A 20 0.21 6.53 -2.51
N GLY A 21 -0.19 5.67 -1.59
CA GLY A 21 -0.76 4.37 -1.92
C GLY A 21 -2.23 4.41 -2.36
N THR A 22 -2.66 3.36 -3.06
CA THR A 22 -4.05 3.18 -3.52
C THR A 22 -5.04 3.14 -2.36
N ALA A 23 -4.73 2.38 -1.30
CA ALA A 23 -5.61 2.21 -0.14
C ALA A 23 -5.41 3.31 0.91
N ASN A 24 -4.17 3.59 1.29
CA ASN A 24 -3.80 4.57 2.30
C ASN A 24 -2.70 5.50 1.79
N THR A 25 -2.74 6.75 2.22
CA THR A 25 -1.64 7.71 2.08
C THR A 25 -0.99 7.90 3.45
N LEU A 26 0.31 7.62 3.54
CA LEU A 26 1.08 7.80 4.75
C LEU A 26 2.08 8.96 4.59
N ILE A 27 2.30 9.71 5.67
CA ILE A 27 3.31 10.78 5.71
C ILE A 27 4.19 10.59 6.94
N TYR A 28 5.48 10.48 6.68
CA TYR A 28 6.53 10.44 7.68
C TYR A 28 7.26 11.78 7.75
N VAL A 29 7.54 12.25 8.96
CA VAL A 29 8.33 13.44 9.20
C VAL A 29 9.57 13.05 9.99
N LYS A 30 10.76 13.39 9.49
CA LYS A 30 12.05 13.07 10.14
C LYS A 30 12.06 13.55 11.58
N GLY A 31 12.27 12.61 12.51
CA GLY A 31 12.31 12.86 13.96
C GLY A 31 10.93 12.88 14.65
N ALA A 32 9.83 12.78 13.92
CA ALA A 32 8.47 12.66 14.47
C ALA A 32 7.81 11.31 14.15
N GLY A 33 8.32 10.56 13.14
CA GLY A 33 7.74 9.31 12.70
C GLY A 33 6.57 9.51 11.73
N VAL A 34 5.73 8.50 11.60
CA VAL A 34 4.49 8.59 10.80
C VAL A 34 3.51 9.53 11.50
N VAL A 35 3.18 10.64 10.87
CA VAL A 35 2.30 11.70 11.41
C VAL A 35 0.94 11.75 10.73
N VAL A 36 0.82 11.11 9.55
CA VAL A 36 -0.44 10.93 8.82
C VAL A 36 -0.49 9.49 8.36
N ASP A 37 -1.61 8.83 8.62
CA ASP A 37 -2.04 7.56 8.06
C ASP A 37 -3.54 7.71 7.79
N GLU A 38 -3.88 7.96 6.54
CA GLU A 38 -5.24 8.24 6.13
C GLU A 38 -5.62 7.42 4.91
N PRO A 39 -6.83 6.88 4.85
CA PRO A 39 -7.36 6.28 3.62
C PRO A 39 -7.28 7.24 2.44
N THR A 40 -6.84 6.74 1.29
CA THR A 40 -6.79 7.49 0.03
C THR A 40 -8.19 7.61 -0.58
N LEU A 41 -9.07 8.28 0.15
CA LEU A 41 -10.50 8.35 -0.13
C LEU A 41 -11.03 9.76 0.13
N LEU A 42 -11.87 10.24 -0.77
CA LEU A 42 -12.56 11.52 -0.67
C LEU A 42 -14.07 11.30 -0.73
N ALA A 43 -14.81 12.14 -0.02
CA ALA A 43 -16.25 12.31 -0.22
C ALA A 43 -16.46 13.69 -0.83
N ILE A 44 -17.18 13.77 -1.95
CA ILE A 44 -17.40 15.00 -2.70
C ILE A 44 -18.90 15.30 -2.85
N GLN A 45 -19.25 16.57 -2.92
CA GLN A 45 -20.60 17.02 -3.26
C GLN A 45 -20.83 16.80 -4.77
N LYS A 46 -21.89 16.11 -5.16
CA LYS A 46 -22.22 15.91 -6.58
C LYS A 46 -22.60 17.19 -7.31
N SER A 47 -23.13 18.20 -6.59
CA SER A 47 -23.64 19.44 -7.16
C SER A 47 -22.58 20.35 -7.75
N ASP A 48 -21.44 20.47 -7.08
CA ASP A 48 -20.37 21.41 -7.45
C ASP A 48 -18.98 20.76 -7.43
N ARG A 49 -18.92 19.44 -7.20
CA ARG A 49 -17.67 18.66 -7.15
C ARG A 49 -16.72 19.07 -6.02
N SER A 50 -17.17 19.86 -5.04
CA SER A 50 -16.38 20.28 -3.90
C SER A 50 -16.12 19.11 -2.94
N ILE A 51 -14.95 19.09 -2.29
CA ILE A 51 -14.61 18.09 -1.29
C ILE A 51 -15.43 18.35 -0.03
N PHE A 52 -16.21 17.36 0.40
CA PHE A 52 -16.97 17.36 1.63
C PHE A 52 -16.12 16.90 2.81
N THR A 53 -15.40 15.79 2.65
CA THR A 53 -14.44 15.27 3.64
C THR A 53 -13.47 14.28 2.98
N TYR A 54 -12.45 13.83 3.71
CA TYR A 54 -11.42 12.91 3.20
C TYR A 54 -10.95 11.92 4.29
N GLY A 55 -10.17 10.94 3.88
CA GLY A 55 -9.48 10.01 4.77
C GLY A 55 -10.45 9.17 5.59
N GLU A 56 -10.15 9.00 6.87
CA GLU A 56 -10.95 8.20 7.80
C GLU A 56 -12.40 8.69 7.92
N GLU A 57 -12.64 10.02 7.84
CA GLU A 57 -14.00 10.57 7.87
C GLU A 57 -14.79 10.23 6.61
N ALA A 58 -14.14 10.16 5.44
CA ALA A 58 -14.78 9.68 4.21
C ALA A 58 -15.04 8.16 4.27
N LYS A 59 -14.12 7.39 4.85
CA LYS A 59 -14.26 5.94 5.05
C LYS A 59 -15.47 5.57 5.90
N LYS A 60 -15.79 6.35 6.93
CA LYS A 60 -17.00 6.16 7.77
C LYS A 60 -18.30 6.28 6.98
N LEU A 61 -18.27 6.93 5.82
CA LEU A 61 -19.43 7.11 4.96
C LEU A 61 -19.66 5.94 3.98
N VAL A 62 -18.72 5.03 3.83
CA VAL A 62 -18.86 3.87 2.94
C VAL A 62 -20.13 3.08 3.28
N GLY A 63 -20.97 2.81 2.28
CA GLY A 63 -22.26 2.15 2.44
C GLY A 63 -23.36 3.00 3.10
N ARG A 64 -23.10 4.27 3.44
CA ARG A 64 -24.01 5.17 4.19
C ARG A 64 -24.15 6.55 3.57
N VAL A 65 -23.57 6.78 2.40
CA VAL A 65 -23.62 8.10 1.73
C VAL A 65 -25.03 8.42 1.24
N PRO A 66 -25.51 9.65 1.45
CA PRO A 66 -26.72 10.14 0.79
C PRO A 66 -26.48 10.36 -0.71
N ASP A 67 -27.55 10.39 -1.49
CA ASP A 67 -27.46 10.54 -2.95
C ASP A 67 -26.72 11.80 -3.43
N SER A 68 -26.61 12.83 -2.58
CA SER A 68 -25.91 14.09 -2.86
C SER A 68 -24.39 13.97 -2.75
N ILE A 69 -23.86 12.91 -2.14
CA ILE A 69 -22.44 12.67 -1.93
C ILE A 69 -21.96 11.53 -2.82
N GLU A 70 -20.73 11.63 -3.28
CA GLU A 70 -20.01 10.60 -4.02
C GLU A 70 -18.68 10.30 -3.32
N LEU A 71 -18.33 9.03 -3.22
CA LEU A 71 -17.00 8.61 -2.73
C LEU A 71 -16.07 8.46 -3.93
N VAL A 72 -14.91 9.07 -3.85
CA VAL A 72 -13.90 9.07 -4.90
C VAL A 72 -12.58 8.54 -4.35
N LYS A 73 -12.05 7.49 -4.99
CA LYS A 73 -10.67 7.04 -4.81
C LYS A 73 -9.82 7.71 -5.90
N PRO A 74 -8.98 8.69 -5.57
CA PRO A 74 -8.18 9.43 -6.58
C PRO A 74 -7.07 8.57 -7.18
N LEU A 75 -6.68 7.48 -6.49
CA LEU A 75 -5.79 6.44 -6.99
C LEU A 75 -6.55 5.12 -7.05
N ARG A 76 -6.32 4.37 -8.15
CA ARG A 76 -6.85 3.01 -8.34
C ARG A 76 -5.81 2.18 -9.07
N ASP A 77 -5.59 0.96 -8.62
CA ASP A 77 -4.70 0.00 -9.27
C ASP A 77 -3.31 0.60 -9.59
N GLY A 78 -2.75 1.37 -8.64
CA GLY A 78 -1.44 2.01 -8.78
C GLY A 78 -1.38 3.16 -9.79
N VAL A 79 -2.52 3.65 -10.30
CA VAL A 79 -2.55 4.81 -11.21
C VAL A 79 -3.42 5.93 -10.64
N ILE A 80 -3.10 7.16 -11.01
CA ILE A 80 -3.89 8.33 -10.64
C ILE A 80 -5.10 8.40 -11.58
N SER A 81 -6.27 8.06 -11.06
CA SER A 81 -7.54 8.05 -11.82
C SER A 81 -8.18 9.44 -11.89
N GLU A 82 -7.99 10.26 -10.84
CA GLU A 82 -8.60 11.58 -10.69
C GLU A 82 -7.55 12.57 -10.21
N ILE A 83 -6.80 13.15 -11.16
CA ILE A 83 -5.60 13.95 -10.88
C ILE A 83 -5.88 15.16 -9.97
N GLU A 84 -6.99 15.86 -10.20
CA GLU A 84 -7.37 17.05 -9.44
C GLU A 84 -7.63 16.71 -7.96
N TYR A 85 -8.24 15.55 -7.70
CA TYR A 85 -8.50 15.09 -6.34
C TYR A 85 -7.25 14.51 -5.67
N ALA A 86 -6.36 13.88 -6.44
CA ALA A 86 -5.07 13.43 -5.92
C ALA A 86 -4.21 14.63 -5.48
N GLU A 87 -4.12 15.68 -6.30
CA GLU A 87 -3.43 16.92 -5.96
C GLU A 87 -3.98 17.56 -4.68
N GLU A 88 -5.31 17.65 -4.57
CA GLU A 88 -5.96 18.29 -3.41
C GLU A 88 -5.79 17.45 -2.14
N LEU A 89 -5.82 16.12 -2.26
CA LEU A 89 -5.54 15.22 -1.15
C LEU A 89 -4.11 15.39 -0.64
N VAL A 90 -3.12 15.37 -1.55
CA VAL A 90 -1.70 15.57 -1.22
C VAL A 90 -1.49 16.91 -0.53
N LYS A 91 -2.03 18.02 -1.06
CA LYS A 91 -1.97 19.35 -0.45
C LYS A 91 -2.56 19.36 0.96
N THR A 92 -3.72 18.74 1.12
CA THR A 92 -4.44 18.73 2.39
C THR A 92 -3.67 17.93 3.45
N LEU A 93 -3.20 16.73 3.11
CA LEU A 93 -2.47 15.86 4.02
C LEU A 93 -1.09 16.43 4.38
N LEU A 94 -0.37 17.00 3.39
CA LEU A 94 0.88 17.71 3.65
C LEU A 94 0.68 18.93 4.54
N SER A 95 -0.35 19.73 4.30
CA SER A 95 -0.66 20.89 5.15
C SER A 95 -0.96 20.47 6.58
N LYS A 96 -1.60 19.31 6.77
CA LYS A 96 -1.83 18.70 8.10
C LYS A 96 -0.51 18.27 8.75
N ALA A 97 0.39 17.63 7.99
CA ALA A 97 1.69 17.14 8.47
C ALA A 97 2.66 18.29 8.83
N ILE A 98 2.75 19.31 7.97
CA ILE A 98 3.65 20.47 8.16
C ILE A 98 3.14 21.38 9.29
N GLY A 99 1.81 21.47 9.44
CA GLY A 99 1.17 22.34 10.41
C GLY A 99 1.47 23.82 10.16
N ARG A 100 1.64 24.60 11.25
CA ARG A 100 1.99 26.04 11.17
C ARG A 100 3.49 26.31 11.19
N SER A 101 4.31 25.33 10.84
CA SER A 101 5.75 25.52 10.80
C SER A 101 6.14 26.42 9.63
N TYR A 102 7.07 27.36 9.88
CA TYR A 102 7.71 28.16 8.81
C TYR A 102 8.86 27.41 8.13
N SER A 103 9.04 26.12 8.42
CA SER A 103 10.06 25.31 7.75
C SER A 103 9.66 25.07 6.30
N ARG A 104 10.65 25.09 5.40
CA ARG A 104 10.50 24.72 3.99
C ARG A 104 11.04 23.30 3.84
N PRO A 105 10.19 22.26 4.00
CA PRO A 105 10.65 20.87 3.99
C PRO A 105 11.18 20.47 2.62
N ARG A 106 12.09 19.49 2.62
CA ARG A 106 12.32 18.66 1.43
C ARG A 106 11.32 17.51 1.50
N ILE A 107 10.68 17.22 0.37
CA ILE A 107 9.65 16.18 0.29
C ILE A 107 10.11 15.14 -0.71
N ILE A 108 10.02 13.86 -0.32
CA ILE A 108 10.19 12.74 -1.22
C ILE A 108 8.85 12.00 -1.29
N ILE A 109 8.42 11.66 -2.49
CA ILE A 109 7.12 11.01 -2.76
C ILE A 109 7.38 9.66 -3.39
N CYS A 110 6.93 8.59 -2.75
CA CYS A 110 6.87 7.28 -3.37
C CYS A 110 5.78 7.27 -4.43
N VAL A 111 6.10 6.77 -5.60
CA VAL A 111 5.18 6.65 -6.72
C VAL A 111 5.23 5.23 -7.28
N PRO A 112 4.08 4.66 -7.68
CA PRO A 112 4.04 3.36 -8.34
C PRO A 112 4.83 3.34 -9.64
N ASN A 113 5.33 2.17 -10.02
CA ASN A 113 6.09 1.94 -11.24
C ASN A 113 5.22 2.02 -12.52
N GLY A 114 4.24 2.80 -12.61
CA GLY A 114 3.37 2.94 -13.78
C GLY A 114 2.88 4.36 -13.97
N VAL A 115 3.28 5.25 -13.07
CA VAL A 115 2.89 6.66 -13.10
C VAL A 115 3.54 7.35 -14.27
N THR A 116 2.73 8.05 -15.07
CA THR A 116 3.23 8.83 -16.21
C THR A 116 3.97 10.08 -15.75
N SER A 117 4.87 10.60 -16.60
CA SER A 117 5.61 11.85 -16.32
C SER A 117 4.70 13.07 -16.11
N VAL A 118 3.46 13.06 -16.65
CA VAL A 118 2.47 14.11 -16.43
C VAL A 118 1.89 14.02 -15.03
N GLU A 119 1.46 12.83 -14.62
CA GLU A 119 0.93 12.56 -13.28
C GLU A 119 1.98 12.85 -12.20
N GLN A 120 3.22 12.39 -12.42
CA GLN A 120 4.34 12.67 -11.52
C GLN A 120 4.54 14.18 -11.32
N ARG A 121 4.59 14.97 -12.41
CA ARG A 121 4.73 16.43 -12.33
C ARG A 121 3.55 17.11 -11.62
N SER A 122 2.34 16.60 -11.79
CA SER A 122 1.17 17.12 -11.08
C SER A 122 1.30 16.95 -9.57
N ILE A 123 1.67 15.77 -9.11
CA ILE A 123 1.89 15.50 -7.69
C ILE A 123 3.06 16.32 -7.13
N GLU A 124 4.17 16.43 -7.86
CA GLU A 124 5.30 17.30 -7.49
C GLU A 124 4.85 18.78 -7.37
N THR A 125 4.04 19.25 -8.32
CA THR A 125 3.50 20.63 -8.29
C THR A 125 2.58 20.83 -7.09
N ALA A 126 1.72 19.85 -6.77
CA ALA A 126 0.86 19.87 -5.61
C ALA A 126 1.67 19.95 -4.30
N ALA A 127 2.73 19.18 -4.20
CA ALA A 127 3.64 19.19 -3.05
C ALA A 127 4.42 20.54 -2.94
N HIS A 128 4.92 21.07 -4.04
CA HIS A 128 5.55 22.39 -4.06
C HIS A 128 4.61 23.51 -3.59
N ALA A 129 3.32 23.43 -3.93
CA ALA A 129 2.32 24.40 -3.52
C ALA A 129 2.14 24.48 -1.99
N THR A 130 2.55 23.48 -1.23
CA THR A 130 2.55 23.50 0.25
C THR A 130 3.73 24.25 0.87
N GLY A 131 4.65 24.77 0.05
CA GLY A 131 5.83 25.53 0.50
C GLY A 131 7.10 24.70 0.62
N ALA A 132 7.15 23.50 0.07
CA ALA A 132 8.37 22.67 0.03
C ALA A 132 9.52 23.42 -0.67
N SER A 133 10.75 23.23 -0.15
CA SER A 133 11.96 23.76 -0.77
C SER A 133 12.38 22.95 -1.98
N GLU A 134 12.24 21.64 -1.88
CA GLU A 134 12.58 20.66 -2.92
C GLU A 134 11.57 19.52 -2.85
N VAL A 135 11.23 18.94 -4.00
CA VAL A 135 10.38 17.75 -4.11
C VAL A 135 11.08 16.76 -5.04
N PHE A 136 11.15 15.53 -4.60
CA PHE A 136 11.72 14.40 -5.35
C PHE A 136 10.68 13.28 -5.40
N THR A 137 10.79 12.44 -6.40
CA THR A 137 10.02 11.20 -6.49
C THR A 137 10.96 10.00 -6.49
N ILE A 138 10.49 8.89 -5.96
CA ILE A 138 11.17 7.60 -5.94
C ILE A 138 10.17 6.50 -6.27
N GLU A 139 10.60 5.48 -7.01
CA GLU A 139 9.77 4.31 -7.28
C GLU A 139 9.55 3.48 -6.00
N GLU A 140 8.32 3.02 -5.77
CA GLU A 140 7.94 2.26 -4.56
C GLU A 140 8.90 1.07 -4.28
N PRO A 141 9.27 0.20 -5.25
CA PRO A 141 10.15 -0.91 -4.96
C PRO A 141 11.56 -0.49 -4.52
N MET A 142 12.07 0.63 -5.03
CA MET A 142 13.36 1.18 -4.61
C MET A 142 13.26 1.73 -3.18
N ALA A 143 12.19 2.48 -2.88
CA ALA A 143 11.92 2.97 -1.54
C ALA A 143 11.78 1.82 -0.53
N ALA A 144 11.06 0.76 -0.90
CA ALA A 144 10.90 -0.44 -0.09
C ALA A 144 12.23 -1.15 0.18
N ALA A 145 13.08 -1.27 -0.84
CA ALA A 145 14.41 -1.88 -0.69
C ALA A 145 15.31 -1.10 0.28
N ILE A 146 15.31 0.22 0.18
CA ILE A 146 16.05 1.10 1.11
C ILE A 146 15.46 1.00 2.51
N GLY A 147 14.14 1.09 2.64
CA GLY A 147 13.45 1.00 3.93
C GLY A 147 13.63 -0.36 4.63
N ALA A 148 13.77 -1.43 3.87
CA ALA A 148 14.14 -2.76 4.37
C ALA A 148 15.65 -2.90 4.67
N ASN A 149 16.42 -1.82 4.52
CA ASN A 149 17.87 -1.79 4.75
C ASN A 149 18.63 -2.83 3.91
N LEU A 150 18.22 -3.01 2.65
CA LEU A 150 18.90 -3.92 1.74
C LEU A 150 20.19 -3.29 1.21
N GLN A 151 21.18 -4.12 0.97
CA GLN A 151 22.48 -3.67 0.45
C GLN A 151 22.38 -3.47 -1.08
N ILE A 152 21.55 -2.53 -1.51
CA ILE A 152 21.20 -2.31 -2.92
C ILE A 152 22.38 -1.87 -3.80
N PHE A 153 23.41 -1.26 -3.21
CA PHE A 153 24.59 -0.78 -3.95
C PHE A 153 25.62 -1.88 -4.20
N GLU A 154 25.48 -3.03 -3.56
CA GLU A 154 26.37 -4.17 -3.75
C GLU A 154 26.03 -4.95 -5.05
N PRO A 155 27.01 -5.67 -5.65
CA PRO A 155 26.82 -6.37 -6.92
C PRO A 155 26.14 -7.73 -6.76
N PHE A 156 25.02 -7.79 -6.04
CA PHE A 156 24.18 -8.98 -5.94
C PHE A 156 22.69 -8.63 -6.03
N GLY A 157 21.85 -9.63 -6.33
CA GLY A 157 20.43 -9.43 -6.55
C GLY A 157 19.65 -9.30 -5.25
N ASN A 158 19.01 -8.14 -5.05
CA ASN A 158 18.01 -7.92 -4.00
C ASN A 158 16.63 -7.92 -4.64
N MET A 159 15.77 -8.86 -4.26
CA MET A 159 14.39 -8.91 -4.75
C MET A 159 13.44 -8.37 -3.69
N VAL A 160 12.60 -7.42 -4.10
CA VAL A 160 11.50 -6.87 -3.29
C VAL A 160 10.17 -7.22 -3.94
N ILE A 161 9.21 -7.62 -3.12
CA ILE A 161 7.83 -7.89 -3.48
C ILE A 161 6.97 -7.00 -2.60
N ASP A 162 6.43 -5.92 -3.16
CA ASP A 162 5.55 -5.00 -2.47
C ASP A 162 4.10 -5.29 -2.88
N ILE A 163 3.30 -5.77 -1.92
CA ILE A 163 1.87 -6.05 -2.15
C ILE A 163 1.06 -4.95 -1.48
N GLY A 164 0.69 -3.96 -2.27
CA GLY A 164 -0.12 -2.83 -1.85
C GLY A 164 -1.62 -3.13 -1.77
N GLY A 165 -2.43 -2.08 -1.76
CA GLY A 165 -3.89 -2.18 -1.82
C GLY A 165 -4.37 -2.60 -3.21
N GLY A 166 -3.94 -1.91 -4.26
CA GLY A 166 -4.39 -2.13 -5.64
C GLY A 166 -3.33 -2.70 -6.59
N THR A 167 -2.07 -2.84 -6.14
CA THR A 167 -0.98 -3.34 -6.96
C THR A 167 -0.07 -4.29 -6.20
N THR A 168 0.60 -5.16 -6.94
CA THR A 168 1.79 -5.88 -6.48
C THR A 168 2.95 -5.48 -7.36
N GLU A 169 3.97 -4.89 -6.75
CA GLU A 169 5.19 -4.47 -7.40
C GLU A 169 6.35 -5.37 -7.03
N ILE A 170 7.06 -5.83 -8.05
CA ILE A 170 8.16 -6.76 -7.88
C ILE A 170 9.38 -6.17 -8.59
N ALA A 171 10.47 -5.98 -7.88
CA ALA A 171 11.71 -5.51 -8.46
C ALA A 171 12.91 -6.32 -8.02
N VAL A 172 13.88 -6.43 -8.90
CA VAL A 172 15.23 -6.94 -8.61
C VAL A 172 16.20 -5.79 -8.78
N ILE A 173 16.92 -5.47 -7.73
CA ILE A 173 17.81 -4.31 -7.61
C ILE A 173 19.23 -4.82 -7.41
N SER A 174 20.19 -4.23 -8.12
CA SER A 174 21.62 -4.52 -7.98
C SER A 174 22.44 -3.29 -8.37
N MET A 175 23.51 -3.00 -7.65
CA MET A 175 24.41 -1.85 -7.90
C MET A 175 23.69 -0.49 -7.96
N GLY A 176 22.62 -0.32 -7.19
CA GLY A 176 21.84 0.91 -7.12
C GLY A 176 20.80 1.11 -8.22
N ASP A 177 20.70 0.18 -9.18
CA ASP A 177 19.76 0.24 -10.30
C ASP A 177 18.72 -0.89 -10.26
N VAL A 178 17.54 -0.62 -10.79
CA VAL A 178 16.48 -1.62 -11.02
C VAL A 178 16.84 -2.45 -12.26
N VAL A 179 17.22 -3.70 -12.06
CA VAL A 179 17.59 -4.62 -13.15
C VAL A 179 16.36 -5.20 -13.85
N ASN A 180 15.31 -5.48 -13.07
CA ASN A 180 14.03 -5.96 -13.55
C ASN A 180 12.94 -5.44 -12.65
N ALA A 181 11.83 -4.98 -13.23
CA ALA A 181 10.63 -4.60 -12.51
C ALA A 181 9.39 -5.13 -13.22
N ASN A 182 8.43 -5.58 -12.43
CA ASN A 182 7.12 -6.02 -12.89
C ASN A 182 6.06 -5.46 -11.95
N SER A 183 4.96 -4.97 -12.50
CA SER A 183 3.82 -4.48 -11.73
C SER A 183 2.56 -5.13 -12.26
N VAL A 184 1.75 -5.67 -11.34
CA VAL A 184 0.44 -6.24 -11.67
C VAL A 184 -0.63 -5.53 -10.82
N ARG A 185 -1.80 -5.33 -11.42
CA ARG A 185 -2.94 -4.65 -10.79
C ARG A 185 -3.75 -5.65 -9.95
N VAL A 186 -3.11 -6.19 -8.95
CA VAL A 186 -3.68 -7.14 -7.99
C VAL A 186 -3.09 -6.85 -6.62
N GLY A 187 -3.93 -6.69 -5.61
CA GLY A 187 -3.49 -6.38 -4.26
C GLY A 187 -4.51 -6.73 -3.18
N GLY A 188 -4.43 -6.05 -2.06
CA GLY A 188 -5.30 -6.28 -0.90
C GLY A 188 -6.77 -5.96 -1.15
N GLU A 189 -7.09 -5.00 -2.03
CA GLU A 189 -8.47 -4.65 -2.41
C GLU A 189 -9.10 -5.77 -3.25
N ASP A 190 -8.34 -6.37 -4.18
CA ASP A 190 -8.81 -7.51 -4.98
C ASP A 190 -9.16 -8.73 -4.10
N MET A 191 -8.38 -8.95 -3.04
CA MET A 191 -8.72 -9.96 -2.05
C MET A 191 -10.06 -9.67 -1.37
N THR A 192 -10.34 -8.42 -1.04
CA THR A 192 -11.59 -7.99 -0.41
C THR A 192 -12.77 -8.10 -1.38
N ASP A 193 -12.60 -7.65 -2.61
CA ASP A 193 -13.60 -7.75 -3.67
C ASP A 193 -13.93 -9.21 -3.99
N LYS A 194 -12.92 -10.06 -4.00
CA LYS A 194 -13.12 -11.50 -4.21
C LYS A 194 -13.94 -12.14 -3.11
N LEU A 195 -13.76 -11.72 -1.86
CA LEU A 195 -14.60 -12.19 -0.75
C LEU A 195 -16.04 -11.69 -0.86
N ILE A 196 -16.27 -10.46 -1.32
CA ILE A 196 -17.61 -9.93 -1.59
C ILE A 196 -18.31 -10.76 -2.67
N GLU A 197 -17.62 -11.03 -3.78
CA GLU A 197 -18.14 -11.87 -4.88
C GLU A 197 -18.46 -13.28 -4.40
N TRP A 198 -17.53 -13.89 -3.65
CA TRP A 198 -17.69 -15.25 -3.13
C TRP A 198 -18.85 -15.36 -2.14
N LEU A 199 -18.98 -14.42 -1.19
CA LEU A 199 -20.14 -14.40 -0.27
C LEU A 199 -21.46 -14.21 -1.01
N ARG A 200 -21.45 -13.45 -2.09
CA ARG A 200 -22.63 -13.24 -2.94
C ARG A 200 -23.02 -14.52 -3.70
N SER A 201 -22.05 -15.19 -4.32
CA SER A 201 -22.30 -16.38 -5.17
C SER A 201 -22.61 -17.62 -4.35
N GLU A 202 -21.76 -17.94 -3.37
CA GLU A 202 -21.85 -19.21 -2.62
C GLU A 202 -22.84 -19.13 -1.46
N HIS A 203 -22.98 -17.96 -0.84
CA HIS A 203 -23.82 -17.81 0.34
C HIS A 203 -25.08 -16.96 0.10
N ALA A 204 -25.33 -16.49 -1.12
CA ALA A 204 -26.43 -15.57 -1.44
C ALA A 204 -26.54 -14.44 -0.41
N MET A 205 -25.41 -13.83 -0.05
CA MET A 205 -25.27 -12.81 0.98
C MET A 205 -24.64 -11.55 0.38
N LEU A 206 -25.20 -10.38 0.65
CA LEU A 206 -24.60 -9.09 0.38
C LEU A 206 -23.93 -8.57 1.63
N VAL A 207 -22.66 -8.21 1.49
CA VAL A 207 -21.85 -7.52 2.50
C VAL A 207 -21.26 -6.25 1.89
N ASP A 208 -20.89 -5.30 2.71
CA ASP A 208 -20.08 -4.15 2.30
C ASP A 208 -18.57 -4.46 2.37
N GLU A 209 -17.76 -3.55 1.83
CA GLU A 209 -16.30 -3.64 1.81
C GLU A 209 -15.72 -3.79 3.23
N GLY A 210 -16.26 -3.04 4.22
CA GLY A 210 -15.77 -3.10 5.60
C GLY A 210 -15.97 -4.45 6.27
N ILE A 211 -17.08 -5.13 5.98
CA ILE A 211 -17.35 -6.49 6.47
C ILE A 211 -16.39 -7.50 5.83
N ALA A 212 -16.19 -7.41 4.51
CA ALA A 212 -15.29 -8.31 3.79
C ALA A 212 -13.82 -8.09 4.19
N GLU A 213 -13.40 -6.84 4.38
CA GLU A 213 -12.08 -6.49 4.90
C GLU A 213 -11.87 -7.05 6.32
N SER A 214 -12.85 -6.89 7.19
CA SER A 214 -12.82 -7.46 8.55
C SER A 214 -12.73 -8.99 8.52
N LEU A 215 -13.42 -9.65 7.59
CA LEU A 215 -13.34 -11.10 7.38
C LEU A 215 -11.94 -11.53 6.95
N LYS A 216 -11.35 -10.81 5.97
CA LYS A 216 -9.98 -11.04 5.49
C LYS A 216 -8.97 -10.97 6.64
N HIS A 217 -9.04 -9.93 7.46
CA HIS A 217 -8.14 -9.75 8.61
C HIS A 217 -8.34 -10.80 9.70
N ALA A 218 -9.58 -11.19 9.97
CA ALA A 218 -9.87 -12.13 11.06
C ALA A 218 -9.36 -13.54 10.76
N VAL A 219 -9.67 -14.09 9.60
CA VAL A 219 -9.43 -15.50 9.28
C VAL A 219 -8.78 -15.74 7.92
N GLY A 220 -8.52 -14.68 7.12
CA GLY A 220 -7.83 -14.82 5.84
C GLY A 220 -6.43 -15.37 6.00
N SER A 221 -6.05 -16.29 5.12
CA SER A 221 -4.71 -16.88 5.08
C SER A 221 -4.44 -17.45 3.70
N ALA A 222 -3.17 -17.44 3.30
CA ALA A 222 -2.72 -18.07 2.06
C ALA A 222 -2.35 -19.55 2.23
N TYR A 223 -2.17 -20.00 3.48
CA TYR A 223 -1.79 -21.37 3.80
C TYR A 223 -2.66 -21.94 4.93
N GLN A 224 -2.69 -23.26 5.08
CA GLN A 224 -3.52 -23.94 6.07
C GLN A 224 -3.06 -23.63 7.51
N TYR A 225 -4.02 -23.49 8.40
CA TYR A 225 -3.77 -23.45 9.84
C TYR A 225 -3.66 -24.86 10.42
N ASP A 226 -2.93 -25.03 11.54
CA ASP A 226 -2.96 -26.27 12.30
C ASP A 226 -4.36 -26.58 12.83
N LYS A 227 -5.11 -25.52 13.17
CA LYS A 227 -6.52 -25.58 13.56
C LYS A 227 -7.23 -24.41 12.88
N GLU A 228 -8.14 -24.74 11.97
CA GLU A 228 -8.89 -23.74 11.20
C GLU A 228 -9.81 -22.91 12.13
N PRO A 229 -9.58 -21.59 12.26
CA PRO A 229 -10.46 -20.73 13.01
C PRO A 229 -11.79 -20.55 12.27
N GLN A 230 -12.84 -20.27 13.06
CA GLN A 230 -14.18 -19.99 12.55
C GLN A 230 -14.60 -18.56 12.89
N VAL A 231 -15.41 -17.98 12.03
CA VAL A 231 -15.98 -16.65 12.21
C VAL A 231 -17.42 -16.61 11.71
N THR A 232 -18.26 -15.85 12.40
CA THR A 232 -19.64 -15.58 11.94
C THR A 232 -19.69 -14.24 11.23
N VAL A 233 -20.12 -14.26 9.98
CA VAL A 233 -20.32 -13.06 9.16
C VAL A 233 -21.82 -12.75 9.08
N THR A 234 -22.15 -11.47 9.23
CA THR A 234 -23.52 -10.96 9.11
C THR A 234 -23.64 -10.09 7.88
N GLY A 235 -24.62 -10.37 7.03
CA GLY A 235 -24.91 -9.60 5.84
C GLY A 235 -26.41 -9.59 5.56
N ARG A 236 -26.80 -9.19 4.35
CA ARG A 236 -28.19 -9.21 3.88
C ARG A 236 -28.43 -10.40 2.95
N ASP A 237 -29.43 -11.21 3.23
CA ASP A 237 -29.90 -12.29 2.33
C ASP A 237 -30.39 -11.68 1.02
N ILE A 238 -29.85 -12.14 -0.12
CA ILE A 238 -30.19 -11.61 -1.45
C ILE A 238 -31.65 -11.91 -1.81
N VAL A 239 -32.16 -13.08 -1.42
CA VAL A 239 -33.49 -13.54 -1.81
C VAL A 239 -34.57 -12.96 -0.91
N LYS A 240 -34.33 -12.98 0.41
CA LYS A 240 -35.34 -12.59 1.42
C LYS A 240 -35.23 -11.13 1.82
N GLY A 241 -34.12 -10.44 1.56
CA GLY A 241 -33.88 -9.05 1.91
C GLY A 241 -33.67 -8.80 3.41
N VAL A 242 -33.59 -9.84 4.24
CA VAL A 242 -33.45 -9.74 5.71
C VAL A 242 -32.00 -10.02 6.15
N PRO A 243 -31.61 -9.65 7.39
CA PRO A 243 -30.31 -10.04 7.94
C PRO A 243 -30.09 -11.55 7.90
N LYS A 244 -28.89 -11.95 7.51
CA LYS A 244 -28.43 -13.34 7.42
C LYS A 244 -27.09 -13.50 8.10
N GLN A 245 -26.90 -14.60 8.79
CA GLN A 245 -25.62 -14.97 9.39
C GLN A 245 -25.11 -16.27 8.79
N VAL A 246 -23.82 -16.34 8.54
CA VAL A 246 -23.13 -17.54 8.05
C VAL A 246 -21.90 -17.77 8.92
N LEU A 247 -21.73 -19.01 9.39
CA LEU A 247 -20.50 -19.46 10.03
C LEU A 247 -19.55 -19.94 8.95
N LEU A 248 -18.35 -19.38 8.90
CA LEU A 248 -17.31 -19.69 7.94
C LEU A 248 -16.08 -20.22 8.64
N GLU A 249 -15.37 -21.14 8.01
CA GLU A 249 -14.04 -21.58 8.42
C GLU A 249 -12.96 -20.81 7.64
N ALA A 250 -11.76 -20.69 8.20
CA ALA A 250 -10.63 -20.07 7.49
C ALA A 250 -10.29 -20.78 6.18
N SER A 251 -10.53 -22.09 6.10
CA SER A 251 -10.41 -22.88 4.87
C SER A 251 -11.31 -22.39 3.73
N ASP A 252 -12.54 -21.96 4.06
CA ASP A 252 -13.49 -21.46 3.08
C ASP A 252 -12.98 -20.11 2.52
N VAL A 253 -12.55 -19.22 3.41
CA VAL A 253 -12.01 -17.90 3.05
C VAL A 253 -10.71 -18.05 2.24
N ARG A 254 -9.83 -18.97 2.63
CA ARG A 254 -8.60 -19.27 1.87
C ARG A 254 -8.89 -19.73 0.46
N ASN A 255 -9.84 -20.64 0.28
CA ASN A 255 -10.25 -21.12 -1.04
C ASN A 255 -10.82 -19.98 -1.91
N ALA A 256 -11.55 -19.04 -1.30
CA ALA A 256 -12.04 -17.85 -1.99
C ALA A 256 -10.91 -16.90 -2.41
N LEU A 257 -9.83 -16.79 -1.63
CA LEU A 257 -8.69 -15.93 -1.92
C LEU A 257 -7.65 -16.57 -2.87
N GLU A 258 -7.67 -17.88 -3.06
CA GLU A 258 -6.68 -18.62 -3.86
C GLU A 258 -6.46 -18.05 -5.26
N PRO A 259 -7.48 -17.60 -6.03
CA PRO A 259 -7.24 -17.03 -7.35
C PRO A 259 -6.37 -15.77 -7.31
N VAL A 260 -6.59 -14.88 -6.33
CA VAL A 260 -5.83 -13.64 -6.16
C VAL A 260 -4.39 -13.95 -5.70
N VAL A 261 -4.24 -14.85 -4.75
CA VAL A 261 -2.92 -15.29 -4.26
C VAL A 261 -2.12 -15.95 -5.38
N SER A 262 -2.74 -16.80 -6.19
CA SER A 262 -2.09 -17.45 -7.34
C SER A 262 -1.62 -16.44 -8.39
N GLU A 263 -2.38 -15.37 -8.64
CA GLU A 263 -2.00 -14.31 -9.59
C GLU A 263 -0.78 -13.53 -9.08
N ILE A 264 -0.72 -13.22 -7.78
CA ILE A 264 0.45 -12.61 -7.16
C ILE A 264 1.69 -13.51 -7.30
N ILE A 265 1.56 -14.80 -6.99
CA ILE A 265 2.68 -15.77 -7.08
C ILE A 265 3.16 -15.89 -8.54
N GLU A 266 2.24 -15.91 -9.50
CA GLU A 266 2.61 -15.97 -10.91
C GLU A 266 3.36 -14.71 -11.37
N ALA A 267 2.99 -13.54 -10.89
CA ALA A 267 3.72 -12.31 -11.15
C ALA A 267 5.18 -12.37 -10.62
N VAL A 268 5.39 -12.93 -9.43
CA VAL A 268 6.73 -13.16 -8.87
C VAL A 268 7.51 -14.17 -9.73
N ARG A 269 6.86 -15.27 -10.16
CA ARG A 269 7.46 -16.28 -11.04
C ARG A 269 7.92 -15.68 -12.38
N ILE A 270 7.10 -14.83 -12.99
CA ILE A 270 7.42 -14.12 -14.23
C ILE A 270 8.63 -13.21 -14.00
N SER A 271 8.66 -12.44 -12.92
CA SER A 271 9.79 -11.57 -12.60
C SER A 271 11.09 -12.35 -12.41
N LEU A 272 11.07 -13.48 -11.69
CA LEU A 272 12.22 -14.37 -11.55
C LEU A 272 12.71 -14.91 -12.92
N SER A 273 11.78 -15.29 -13.80
CA SER A 273 12.11 -15.82 -15.13
C SER A 273 12.80 -14.80 -16.06
N GLN A 274 12.56 -13.52 -15.83
CA GLN A 274 13.15 -12.41 -16.59
C GLN A 274 14.44 -11.88 -15.94
N THR A 275 14.76 -12.33 -14.73
CA THR A 275 15.94 -11.90 -13.98
C THR A 275 17.19 -12.66 -14.47
N PRO A 276 18.35 -11.98 -14.61
CA PRO A 276 19.60 -12.64 -14.97
C PRO A 276 19.95 -13.81 -14.03
N PRO A 277 20.42 -14.96 -14.53
CA PRO A 277 20.66 -16.17 -13.73
C PRO A 277 21.60 -15.96 -12.53
N ALA A 278 22.58 -15.05 -12.63
CA ALA A 278 23.48 -14.75 -11.52
C ALA A 278 22.71 -14.12 -10.33
N LEU A 279 21.80 -13.19 -10.61
CA LEU A 279 20.99 -12.54 -9.59
C LEU A 279 19.89 -13.48 -9.03
N VAL A 280 19.37 -14.39 -9.86
CA VAL A 280 18.46 -15.46 -9.37
C VAL A 280 19.15 -16.34 -8.35
N SER A 281 20.45 -16.67 -8.58
CA SER A 281 21.25 -17.43 -7.63
C SER A 281 21.45 -16.70 -6.29
N ASP A 282 21.53 -15.37 -6.31
CA ASP A 282 21.59 -14.56 -5.10
C ASP A 282 20.25 -14.58 -4.36
N ILE A 283 19.13 -14.47 -5.08
CA ILE A 283 17.78 -14.54 -4.54
C ILE A 283 17.51 -15.91 -3.92
N ASP A 284 17.96 -17.01 -4.54
CA ASP A 284 17.87 -18.35 -3.98
C ASP A 284 18.60 -18.46 -2.63
N LYS A 285 19.72 -17.77 -2.50
CA LYS A 285 20.55 -17.79 -1.29
C LYS A 285 20.08 -16.85 -0.18
N TYR A 286 19.67 -15.63 -0.54
CA TYR A 286 19.37 -14.57 0.43
C TYR A 286 17.87 -14.34 0.59
N GLY A 287 17.05 -14.84 -0.33
CA GLY A 287 15.61 -14.69 -0.35
C GLY A 287 15.14 -13.40 -1.01
N ALA A 288 13.81 -13.33 -1.16
CA ALA A 288 13.10 -12.11 -1.52
C ALA A 288 12.51 -11.45 -0.27
N TRP A 289 12.33 -10.13 -0.32
CA TRP A 289 11.74 -9.34 0.76
C TRP A 289 10.32 -8.97 0.42
N LEU A 290 9.40 -9.30 1.34
CA LEU A 290 7.97 -9.11 1.20
C LEU A 290 7.53 -7.95 2.08
N THR A 291 6.84 -6.97 1.48
CA THR A 291 6.35 -5.75 2.12
C THR A 291 4.98 -5.35 1.59
N GLY A 292 4.44 -4.20 2.03
CA GLY A 292 3.12 -3.70 1.68
C GLY A 292 1.99 -4.29 2.52
N GLY A 293 0.85 -3.59 2.57
CA GLY A 293 -0.30 -3.99 3.40
C GLY A 293 -0.92 -5.33 3.02
N GLY A 294 -0.94 -5.67 1.71
CA GLY A 294 -1.44 -6.95 1.20
C GLY A 294 -0.58 -8.13 1.62
N SER A 295 0.72 -7.92 1.87
CA SER A 295 1.65 -8.95 2.35
C SER A 295 1.30 -9.48 3.75
N MET A 296 0.51 -8.73 4.50
CA MET A 296 0.06 -9.11 5.85
C MET A 296 -1.01 -10.21 5.85
N LEU A 297 -1.47 -10.68 4.67
CA LEU A 297 -2.30 -11.87 4.59
C LEU A 297 -1.53 -13.04 5.23
N LYS A 298 -2.13 -13.65 6.24
CA LYS A 298 -1.44 -14.65 7.07
C LYS A 298 -0.86 -15.78 6.23
N GLN A 299 0.41 -16.14 6.51
CA GLN A 299 1.15 -17.21 5.86
C GLN A 299 1.31 -17.06 4.33
N LEU A 300 1.20 -15.85 3.79
CA LEU A 300 1.46 -15.58 2.38
C LEU A 300 2.95 -15.79 2.05
N ASP A 301 3.83 -15.38 2.94
CA ASP A 301 5.27 -15.64 2.90
C ASP A 301 5.59 -17.13 2.73
N ARG A 302 4.94 -17.98 3.54
CA ARG A 302 5.09 -19.42 3.46
C ARG A 302 4.56 -19.99 2.14
N LYS A 303 3.40 -19.51 1.68
CA LYS A 303 2.81 -19.97 0.41
C LYS A 303 3.72 -19.62 -0.77
N ILE A 304 4.24 -18.39 -0.83
CA ILE A 304 5.17 -17.94 -1.88
C ILE A 304 6.47 -18.77 -1.83
N ALA A 305 7.03 -18.96 -0.61
CA ALA A 305 8.27 -19.73 -0.45
C ALA A 305 8.12 -21.17 -0.92
N GLU A 306 7.01 -21.84 -0.62
CA GLU A 306 6.76 -23.22 -1.02
C GLU A 306 6.56 -23.36 -2.52
N GLU A 307 5.80 -22.44 -3.14
CA GLU A 307 5.48 -22.45 -4.57
C GLU A 307 6.68 -22.12 -5.48
N LEU A 308 7.57 -21.23 -5.01
CA LEU A 308 8.69 -20.74 -5.81
C LEU A 308 10.03 -21.36 -5.43
N GLY A 309 10.12 -22.01 -4.26
CA GLY A 309 11.33 -22.64 -3.76
C GLY A 309 12.41 -21.67 -3.32
N ILE A 310 12.06 -20.40 -3.02
CA ILE A 310 12.99 -19.36 -2.55
C ILE A 310 12.65 -18.93 -1.12
N PRO A 311 13.63 -18.53 -0.30
CA PRO A 311 13.34 -17.96 1.02
C PRO A 311 12.57 -16.65 0.88
N ILE A 312 11.59 -16.42 1.78
CA ILE A 312 10.86 -15.15 1.84
C ILE A 312 11.09 -14.53 3.21
N ASN A 313 11.57 -13.29 3.21
CA ASN A 313 11.78 -12.48 4.40
C ASN A 313 10.68 -11.42 4.48
N MET A 314 10.09 -11.24 5.66
CA MET A 314 9.13 -10.15 5.90
C MET A 314 9.87 -8.91 6.41
N THR A 315 9.47 -7.73 5.95
CA THR A 315 9.94 -6.48 6.57
C THR A 315 9.35 -6.31 7.98
N GLU A 316 10.04 -5.59 8.85
CA GLU A 316 9.59 -5.39 10.25
C GLU A 316 8.23 -4.67 10.32
N ASP A 317 8.04 -3.65 9.49
CA ASP A 317 6.78 -2.91 9.36
C ASP A 317 6.38 -2.81 7.90
N PRO A 318 5.61 -3.77 7.37
CA PRO A 318 5.24 -3.79 5.95
C PRO A 318 4.45 -2.55 5.48
N LEU A 319 3.72 -1.89 6.37
CA LEU A 319 2.90 -0.72 6.02
C LEU A 319 3.73 0.56 5.86
N SER A 320 4.86 0.67 6.53
CA SER A 320 5.66 1.90 6.52
C SER A 320 7.04 1.74 5.90
N THR A 321 7.36 0.55 5.36
CA THR A 321 8.69 0.25 4.81
C THR A 321 9.10 1.28 3.75
N CYS A 322 8.20 1.65 2.84
CA CYS A 322 8.46 2.65 1.81
C CYS A 322 8.72 4.07 2.34
N LEU A 323 8.48 4.33 3.63
CA LEU A 323 8.73 5.63 4.26
C LEU A 323 10.04 5.67 5.05
N LEU A 324 10.57 4.52 5.47
CA LEU A 324 11.71 4.45 6.39
C LEU A 324 13.04 4.88 5.74
N TYR A 325 13.12 4.90 4.41
CA TYR A 325 14.32 5.33 3.68
C TYR A 325 14.74 6.79 3.96
N THR A 326 13.83 7.63 4.49
CA THR A 326 14.16 9.03 4.84
C THR A 326 14.91 9.19 6.14
N SER A 327 14.96 8.15 7.00
CA SER A 327 15.58 8.24 8.30
C SER A 327 17.10 8.15 8.24
N ASP A 328 17.66 7.35 7.33
CA ASP A 328 19.08 7.01 7.30
C ASP A 328 19.82 7.34 6.00
N ALA A 329 19.15 7.28 4.84
CA ALA A 329 19.80 7.48 3.53
C ALA A 329 20.07 8.97 3.16
N ALA A 330 19.63 9.93 3.95
CA ALA A 330 19.90 11.35 3.72
C ALA A 330 21.20 11.84 4.39
N ASP A 331 21.90 11.00 5.12
CA ASP A 331 23.14 11.33 5.84
C ASP A 331 24.41 10.72 5.19
N GLU A 332 24.29 9.91 4.12
CA GLU A 332 25.37 9.45 3.23
C GLU A 332 25.28 10.09 1.84
#